data_f1a9cd2757e19df5b591d67a32781d99
#
_entry.id   f1a9cd2757e19df5b591d67a32781d99
#
_cell.length_a   1.000
_cell.length_b   1.000
_cell.length_c   1.000
_cell.angle_alpha   90.00
_cell.angle_beta   90.00
_cell.angle_gamma   90.00
#
_symmetry.space_group_name_H-M   'P 1'
#
loop_
_entity.id
_entity.type
_entity.pdbx_description
1 polymer ?
#
loop_
_entity_poly.entity_id
_entity_poly.type
_entity_poly.pdbx_seq_one_letter_code
_entity_poly.pdbx_strand_id
1 'polypeptide(L)'
;VDADDWVNTDVLKETICYLKDNENKHENFADAVLMSYRSYVLQRENTDEYPYDDKYITKNGGPYNAGYVDEHLYDFWWGLSLHGVIYNTQFYRNTGVTLSEGVFYEDQEFSIIPMAYAESIYAYDKALYEYRVGDVNQSVSIESSLKRLDHYEKVIMKLIEAGRDAEHFSIGGKQLWFDKTSKFINDYLQLCLIRNTDKKQLRKRMKLFVSQIEKKNTDMYKCVNKNYKVFCVLNKMHMSDRIYQDYFIRLLHIVRH
;
A
#
# COMPACT_ATOMS: atom_id res chain seq x y z
N VAL A 1 -5.84 -8.47 12.37
CA VAL A 1 -7.26 -8.07 12.15
C VAL A 1 -7.52 -6.92 13.09
N ASP A 2 -7.99 -5.79 12.56
CA ASP A 2 -8.32 -4.62 13.35
C ASP A 2 -9.54 -4.88 14.25
N ALA A 3 -9.72 -4.08 15.31
CA ALA A 3 -10.73 -4.36 16.34
C ALA A 3 -12.19 -4.23 15.85
N ASP A 4 -12.40 -3.53 14.75
CA ASP A 4 -13.70 -3.31 14.11
C ASP A 4 -13.91 -4.13 12.84
N ASP A 5 -12.93 -4.96 12.47
CA ASP A 5 -12.92 -5.83 11.30
C ASP A 5 -13.06 -7.32 11.69
N TRP A 6 -13.30 -8.17 10.69
CA TRP A 6 -13.37 -9.62 10.93
C TRP A 6 -12.84 -10.42 9.73
N VAL A 7 -12.73 -11.73 9.88
CA VAL A 7 -12.37 -12.67 8.83
C VAL A 7 -13.54 -13.59 8.48
N ASN A 8 -13.66 -13.93 7.23
CA ASN A 8 -14.59 -14.96 6.77
C ASN A 8 -14.08 -16.34 7.19
N THR A 9 -14.76 -16.98 8.15
CA THR A 9 -14.30 -18.24 8.76
C THR A 9 -14.31 -19.43 7.80
N ASP A 10 -15.17 -19.43 6.79
CA ASP A 10 -15.22 -20.50 5.80
C ASP A 10 -14.08 -20.35 4.80
N VAL A 11 -13.81 -19.12 4.33
CA VAL A 11 -12.62 -18.81 3.52
C VAL A 11 -11.35 -19.08 4.31
N LEU A 12 -11.32 -18.83 5.62
CA LEU A 12 -10.15 -19.16 6.45
C LEU A 12 -9.86 -20.68 6.44
N LYS A 13 -10.89 -21.50 6.59
CA LYS A 13 -10.74 -22.96 6.50
C LYS A 13 -10.22 -23.39 5.13
N GLU A 14 -10.81 -22.86 4.04
CA GLU A 14 -10.35 -23.12 2.66
C GLU A 14 -8.89 -22.69 2.49
N THR A 15 -8.51 -21.53 3.00
CA THR A 15 -7.14 -21.00 2.92
C THR A 15 -6.15 -21.92 3.63
N ILE A 16 -6.49 -22.42 4.84
CA ILE A 16 -5.64 -23.37 5.57
C ILE A 16 -5.45 -24.67 4.78
N CYS A 17 -6.51 -25.18 4.15
CA CYS A 17 -6.40 -26.36 3.29
C CYS A 17 -5.52 -26.08 2.07
N TYR A 18 -5.73 -24.93 1.39
CA TYR A 18 -4.92 -24.50 0.26
C TYR A 18 -3.42 -24.42 0.58
N LEU A 19 -3.08 -23.84 1.75
CA LEU A 19 -1.69 -23.72 2.20
C LEU A 19 -1.07 -25.10 2.47
N LYS A 20 -1.78 -26.00 3.16
CA LYS A 20 -1.32 -27.37 3.42
C LYS A 20 -1.12 -28.17 2.14
N ASP A 21 -2.01 -28.03 1.17
CA ASP A 21 -1.90 -28.71 -0.11
C ASP A 21 -0.70 -28.22 -0.92
N ASN A 22 -0.39 -26.94 -0.88
CA ASN A 22 0.78 -26.37 -1.55
C ASN A 22 2.09 -26.76 -0.85
N GLU A 23 2.12 -26.78 0.48
CA GLU A 23 3.25 -27.28 1.25
C GLU A 23 3.59 -28.73 0.87
N ASN A 24 2.59 -29.61 0.85
CA ASN A 24 2.76 -31.01 0.48
C ASN A 24 3.26 -31.22 -0.95
N LYS A 25 2.94 -30.30 -1.88
CA LYS A 25 3.34 -30.38 -3.29
C LYS A 25 4.75 -29.84 -3.56
N HIS A 26 5.19 -28.87 -2.80
CA HIS A 26 6.40 -28.08 -3.11
C HIS A 26 7.50 -28.19 -2.05
N GLU A 27 7.30 -28.95 -0.97
CA GLU A 27 8.24 -29.14 0.15
C GLU A 27 8.67 -27.85 0.87
N ASN A 28 8.10 -26.69 0.49
CA ASN A 28 8.42 -25.40 1.07
C ASN A 28 7.14 -24.64 1.47
N PHE A 29 7.17 -24.06 2.65
CA PHE A 29 6.13 -23.11 3.07
C PHE A 29 6.18 -21.83 2.22
N ALA A 30 5.01 -21.30 1.88
CA ALA A 30 4.92 -19.97 1.33
C ALA A 30 5.47 -18.93 2.33
N ASP A 31 6.27 -17.98 1.86
CA ASP A 31 6.67 -16.81 2.65
C ASP A 31 5.49 -15.88 2.85
N ALA A 32 4.72 -15.69 1.77
CA ALA A 32 3.53 -14.85 1.74
C ALA A 32 2.42 -15.44 0.88
N VAL A 33 1.18 -15.13 1.25
CA VAL A 33 0.00 -15.40 0.43
C VAL A 33 -0.75 -14.09 0.20
N LEU A 34 -1.02 -13.78 -1.06
CA LEU A 34 -1.83 -12.65 -1.46
C LEU A 34 -3.28 -13.11 -1.65
N MET A 35 -4.21 -12.37 -1.05
CA MET A 35 -5.63 -12.69 -1.05
C MET A 35 -6.46 -11.47 -1.44
N SER A 36 -7.65 -11.73 -1.93
CA SER A 36 -8.70 -10.73 -2.05
C SER A 36 -9.25 -10.36 -0.67
N TYR A 37 -9.91 -9.22 -0.57
CA TYR A 37 -10.66 -8.82 0.61
C TYR A 37 -11.93 -8.09 0.22
N ARG A 38 -12.86 -7.94 1.16
CA ARG A 38 -14.13 -7.27 0.96
C ARG A 38 -14.24 -6.05 1.85
N SER A 39 -14.68 -4.92 1.29
CA SER A 39 -14.97 -3.72 2.05
C SER A 39 -16.46 -3.58 2.30
N TYR A 40 -16.84 -3.41 3.55
CA TYR A 40 -18.20 -3.08 3.97
C TYR A 40 -18.31 -1.58 4.17
N VAL A 41 -19.08 -0.91 3.31
CA VAL A 41 -19.31 0.51 3.44
C VAL A 41 -20.48 0.75 4.38
N LEU A 42 -20.24 1.37 5.53
CA LEU A 42 -21.31 1.80 6.43
C LEU A 42 -22.13 2.88 5.75
N GLN A 43 -23.40 2.58 5.48
CA GLN A 43 -24.31 3.58 4.92
C GLN A 43 -24.69 4.64 5.95
N ARG A 44 -24.77 5.89 5.46
CA ARG A 44 -25.55 6.93 6.12
C ARG A 44 -27.02 6.47 6.16
N GLU A 45 -27.63 6.56 7.35
CA GLU A 45 -29.02 6.29 7.70
C GLU A 45 -30.00 6.22 6.51
N ASN A 46 -30.67 5.09 6.32
CA ASN A 46 -31.90 4.82 5.54
C ASN A 46 -31.87 3.80 4.42
N THR A 47 -30.91 2.88 4.34
CA THR A 47 -31.07 1.72 3.43
C THR A 47 -30.58 0.42 4.08
N ASP A 48 -31.39 -0.64 3.95
CA ASP A 48 -31.10 -1.97 4.52
C ASP A 48 -30.02 -2.78 3.76
N GLU A 49 -29.43 -2.22 2.71
CA GLU A 49 -28.39 -2.85 1.92
C GLU A 49 -27.05 -2.19 2.17
N TYR A 50 -26.08 -2.96 2.65
CA TYR A 50 -24.68 -2.56 2.74
C TYR A 50 -24.05 -2.76 1.36
N PRO A 51 -23.60 -1.72 0.65
CA PRO A 51 -22.83 -1.92 -0.57
C PRO A 51 -21.48 -2.54 -0.24
N TYR A 52 -21.21 -3.68 -0.85
CA TYR A 52 -19.91 -4.33 -0.81
C TYR A 52 -19.05 -3.76 -1.93
N ASP A 53 -17.77 -3.54 -1.62
CA ASP A 53 -16.76 -3.20 -2.62
C ASP A 53 -15.64 -4.24 -2.51
N ASP A 54 -15.78 -5.31 -3.29
CA ASP A 54 -14.83 -6.41 -3.29
C ASP A 54 -13.54 -6.00 -3.99
N LYS A 55 -12.40 -6.25 -3.33
CA LYS A 55 -11.06 -5.96 -3.80
C LYS A 55 -10.38 -7.24 -4.21
N TYR A 56 -10.54 -7.60 -5.49
CA TYR A 56 -10.03 -8.85 -6.03
C TYR A 56 -8.59 -8.75 -6.50
N ILE A 57 -7.82 -9.81 -6.22
CA ILE A 57 -6.66 -10.17 -7.03
C ILE A 57 -7.17 -10.97 -8.23
N THR A 58 -6.48 -10.93 -9.36
CA THR A 58 -6.96 -11.57 -10.59
C THR A 58 -6.16 -12.82 -10.98
N LYS A 59 -5.15 -13.16 -10.18
CA LYS A 59 -4.33 -14.37 -10.37
C LYS A 59 -4.38 -15.27 -9.16
N ASN A 60 -4.34 -16.56 -9.44
CA ASN A 60 -4.21 -17.65 -8.47
C ASN A 60 -2.93 -18.45 -8.72
N GLY A 61 -2.47 -19.20 -7.72
CA GLY A 61 -1.36 -20.13 -7.84
C GLY A 61 -0.07 -19.58 -7.27
N GLY A 62 1.05 -20.01 -7.83
CA GLY A 62 2.41 -19.73 -7.35
C GLY A 62 3.26 -21.02 -7.34
N PRO A 63 4.45 -21.00 -6.76
CA PRO A 63 5.06 -19.80 -6.15
C PRO A 63 5.52 -18.76 -7.18
N TYR A 64 5.29 -17.50 -6.84
CA TYR A 64 5.82 -16.33 -7.55
C TYR A 64 6.97 -15.74 -6.76
N ASN A 65 7.93 -15.09 -7.42
CA ASN A 65 8.88 -14.21 -6.76
C ASN A 65 8.38 -12.75 -6.76
N ALA A 66 9.05 -11.89 -5.98
CA ALA A 66 8.65 -10.49 -5.88
C ALA A 66 8.73 -9.73 -7.21
N GLY A 67 9.66 -10.10 -8.10
CA GLY A 67 9.79 -9.52 -9.44
C GLY A 67 8.56 -9.81 -10.31
N TYR A 68 8.09 -11.05 -10.30
CA TYR A 68 6.86 -11.40 -11.03
C TYR A 68 5.64 -10.64 -10.50
N VAL A 69 5.55 -10.50 -9.17
CA VAL A 69 4.45 -9.74 -8.55
C VAL A 69 4.51 -8.26 -8.93
N ASP A 70 5.70 -7.68 -9.00
CA ASP A 70 5.90 -6.29 -9.43
C ASP A 70 5.55 -6.07 -10.90
N GLU A 71 6.00 -6.95 -11.79
CA GLU A 71 5.66 -6.91 -13.22
C GLU A 71 4.15 -7.05 -13.49
N HIS A 72 3.43 -7.73 -12.59
CA HIS A 72 1.98 -7.96 -12.67
C HIS A 72 1.22 -7.22 -11.55
N LEU A 73 1.68 -6.05 -11.17
CA LEU A 73 1.22 -5.32 -10.00
C LEU A 73 -0.31 -5.10 -9.98
N TYR A 74 -0.95 -4.92 -11.13
CA TYR A 74 -2.40 -4.75 -11.22
C TYR A 74 -3.16 -6.02 -10.80
N ASP A 75 -2.63 -7.20 -11.11
CA ASP A 75 -3.24 -8.48 -10.76
C ASP A 75 -3.21 -8.75 -9.26
N PHE A 76 -2.21 -8.21 -8.56
CA PHE A 76 -1.96 -8.44 -7.14
C PHE A 76 -2.20 -7.21 -6.24
N TRP A 77 -2.61 -6.09 -6.84
CA TRP A 77 -2.65 -4.79 -6.16
C TRP A 77 -3.31 -4.83 -4.79
N TRP A 78 -4.49 -5.42 -4.72
CA TRP A 78 -5.27 -5.48 -3.49
C TRP A 78 -4.69 -6.47 -2.47
N GLY A 79 -4.07 -7.54 -2.93
CA GLY A 79 -3.34 -8.50 -2.10
C GLY A 79 -2.11 -7.89 -1.41
N LEU A 80 -1.51 -6.85 -2.00
CA LEU A 80 -0.35 -6.13 -1.45
C LEU A 80 -0.75 -5.04 -0.44
N SER A 81 -1.71 -5.33 0.42
CA SER A 81 -2.20 -4.46 1.48
C SER A 81 -2.29 -5.23 2.79
N LEU A 82 -2.43 -4.52 3.92
CA LEU A 82 -2.65 -5.15 5.24
C LEU A 82 -3.80 -6.16 5.21
N HIS A 83 -4.86 -5.84 4.48
CA HIS A 83 -6.07 -6.66 4.41
C HIS A 83 -5.94 -7.88 3.48
N GLY A 84 -4.96 -7.86 2.56
CA GLY A 84 -4.80 -8.87 1.53
C GLY A 84 -3.57 -9.76 1.68
N VAL A 85 -2.67 -9.53 2.64
CA VAL A 85 -1.45 -10.32 2.80
C VAL A 85 -1.47 -11.17 4.07
N ILE A 86 -1.07 -12.43 3.91
CA ILE A 86 -0.76 -13.34 5.01
C ILE A 86 0.72 -13.70 4.91
N TYR A 87 1.47 -13.55 5.99
CA TYR A 87 2.86 -14.00 6.06
C TYR A 87 3.01 -15.28 6.87
N ASN A 88 3.92 -16.14 6.44
CA ASN A 88 4.45 -17.18 7.31
C ASN A 88 5.11 -16.51 8.51
N THR A 89 4.75 -16.94 9.72
CA THR A 89 5.21 -16.30 10.95
C THR A 89 6.73 -16.40 11.13
N GLN A 90 7.33 -17.55 10.76
CA GLN A 90 8.78 -17.71 10.87
C GLN A 90 9.52 -16.86 9.83
N PHE A 91 9.02 -16.83 8.60
CA PHE A 91 9.54 -15.95 7.56
C PHE A 91 9.50 -14.48 8.04
N TYR A 92 8.34 -13.99 8.49
CA TYR A 92 8.18 -12.61 8.96
C TYR A 92 9.16 -12.27 10.08
N ARG A 93 9.33 -13.16 11.07
CA ARG A 93 10.30 -12.98 12.16
C ARG A 93 11.74 -12.92 11.65
N ASN A 94 12.08 -13.74 10.66
CA ASN A 94 13.43 -13.79 10.09
C ASN A 94 13.78 -12.50 9.32
N THR A 95 12.82 -11.76 8.81
CA THR A 95 13.09 -10.44 8.19
C THR A 95 13.57 -9.40 9.19
N GLY A 96 13.37 -9.61 10.49
CA GLY A 96 13.72 -8.65 11.54
C GLY A 96 12.91 -7.35 11.52
N VAL A 97 11.86 -7.27 10.69
CA VAL A 97 11.02 -6.07 10.57
C VAL A 97 10.24 -5.83 11.84
N THR A 98 10.40 -4.62 12.39
CA THR A 98 9.61 -4.10 13.51
C THR A 98 8.79 -2.93 13.02
N LEU A 99 7.50 -2.90 13.34
CA LEU A 99 6.63 -1.80 12.93
C LEU A 99 6.85 -0.56 13.79
N SER A 100 6.59 0.61 13.22
CA SER A 100 6.62 1.87 13.96
C SER A 100 5.48 1.93 14.98
N GLU A 101 5.82 2.26 16.23
CA GLU A 101 4.83 2.40 17.29
C GLU A 101 4.31 3.83 17.40
N GLY A 102 3.03 3.96 17.79
CA GLY A 102 2.36 5.24 18.02
C GLY A 102 2.17 6.09 16.77
N VAL A 103 2.14 5.47 15.61
CA VAL A 103 1.87 6.13 14.33
C VAL A 103 0.71 5.45 13.60
N PHE A 104 0.10 6.15 12.66
CA PHE A 104 -0.77 5.59 11.64
C PHE A 104 0.04 5.32 10.38
N TYR A 105 -0.46 4.45 9.50
CA TYR A 105 0.14 4.07 8.21
C TYR A 105 1.33 3.10 8.33
N GLU A 106 1.56 2.51 9.51
CA GLU A 106 2.53 1.43 9.72
C GLU A 106 2.16 0.15 8.95
N ASP A 107 0.92 0.05 8.51
CA ASP A 107 0.44 -0.96 7.57
C ASP A 107 1.25 -0.98 6.25
N GLN A 108 1.79 0.17 5.83
CA GLN A 108 2.68 0.25 4.68
C GLN A 108 4.05 -0.40 4.97
N GLU A 109 4.55 -0.28 6.20
CA GLU A 109 5.77 -0.98 6.61
C GLU A 109 5.53 -2.50 6.60
N PHE A 110 4.39 -2.95 7.13
CA PHE A 110 3.97 -4.35 7.14
C PHE A 110 3.81 -4.93 5.74
N SER A 111 3.21 -4.18 4.82
CA SER A 111 2.91 -4.67 3.47
C SER A 111 4.12 -4.63 2.53
N ILE A 112 5.04 -3.67 2.70
CA ILE A 112 6.10 -3.41 1.74
C ILE A 112 7.42 -4.09 2.13
N ILE A 113 7.86 -3.94 3.40
CA ILE A 113 9.20 -4.37 3.76
C ILE A 113 9.34 -5.90 3.75
N PRO A 114 8.48 -6.69 4.44
CA PRO A 114 8.62 -8.15 4.39
C PRO A 114 8.43 -8.72 2.99
N MET A 115 7.52 -8.11 2.20
CA MET A 115 7.28 -8.57 0.83
C MET A 115 8.52 -8.47 -0.06
N ALA A 116 9.39 -7.48 0.18
CA ALA A 116 10.64 -7.36 -0.55
C ALA A 116 11.63 -8.51 -0.29
N TYR A 117 11.51 -9.20 0.84
CA TYR A 117 12.32 -10.39 1.18
C TYR A 117 11.69 -11.70 0.70
N ALA A 118 10.40 -11.71 0.35
CA ALA A 118 9.68 -12.93 0.03
C ALA A 118 10.16 -13.57 -1.28
N GLU A 119 10.56 -14.84 -1.22
CA GLU A 119 10.99 -15.65 -2.36
C GLU A 119 9.87 -16.52 -2.91
N SER A 120 8.93 -16.91 -2.03
CA SER A 120 7.83 -17.82 -2.34
C SER A 120 6.49 -17.15 -2.00
N ILE A 121 5.87 -16.55 -3.01
CA ILE A 121 4.59 -15.84 -2.88
C ILE A 121 3.52 -16.64 -3.60
N TYR A 122 2.45 -16.97 -2.89
CA TYR A 122 1.25 -17.57 -3.48
C TYR A 122 0.13 -16.54 -3.58
N ALA A 123 -0.80 -16.80 -4.48
CA ALA A 123 -1.99 -16.00 -4.64
C ALA A 123 -3.22 -16.91 -4.58
N TYR A 124 -4.20 -16.51 -3.77
CA TYR A 124 -5.45 -17.23 -3.62
C TYR A 124 -6.62 -16.26 -3.66
N ASP A 125 -7.32 -16.22 -4.81
CA ASP A 125 -8.41 -15.27 -5.05
C ASP A 125 -9.67 -15.63 -4.26
N LYS A 126 -9.59 -15.44 -2.96
CA LYS A 126 -10.71 -15.53 -2.02
C LYS A 126 -10.69 -14.34 -1.09
N ALA A 127 -11.84 -13.74 -0.84
CA ALA A 127 -11.98 -12.63 0.09
C ALA A 127 -11.99 -13.14 1.53
N LEU A 128 -10.81 -13.13 2.17
CA LEU A 128 -10.66 -13.58 3.56
C LEU A 128 -11.00 -12.48 4.55
N TYR A 129 -10.47 -11.28 4.33
CA TYR A 129 -10.60 -10.16 5.24
C TYR A 129 -11.86 -9.34 4.92
N GLU A 130 -12.61 -9.01 5.93
CA GLU A 130 -13.85 -8.23 5.87
C GLU A 130 -13.59 -6.88 6.52
N TYR A 131 -13.31 -5.86 5.68
CA TYR A 131 -12.87 -4.53 6.07
C TYR A 131 -14.05 -3.57 6.20
N ARG A 132 -14.27 -3.04 7.39
CA ARG A 132 -15.33 -2.07 7.66
C ARG A 132 -14.88 -0.65 7.30
N VAL A 133 -15.58 0.02 6.38
CA VAL A 133 -15.26 1.38 5.92
C VAL A 133 -16.44 2.32 6.04
N GLY A 134 -16.17 3.64 6.11
CA GLY A 134 -17.20 4.68 6.07
C GLY A 134 -17.54 5.30 7.42
N ASP A 135 -16.88 4.92 8.52
CA ASP A 135 -16.95 5.69 9.76
C ASP A 135 -16.22 7.03 9.59
N VAL A 136 -16.88 8.11 10.00
CA VAL A 136 -16.30 9.48 9.91
C VAL A 136 -15.03 9.67 10.74
N ASN A 137 -14.79 8.79 11.72
CA ASN A 137 -13.62 8.79 12.58
C ASN A 137 -12.45 7.97 12.03
N GLN A 138 -12.62 7.28 10.90
CA GLN A 138 -11.56 6.46 10.32
C GLN A 138 -10.33 7.29 9.93
N SER A 139 -9.17 6.66 10.05
CA SER A 139 -7.86 7.25 9.74
C SER A 139 -7.69 7.69 8.28
N VAL A 140 -8.45 7.07 7.37
CA VAL A 140 -8.35 7.27 5.91
C VAL A 140 -9.04 8.54 5.38
N SER A 141 -9.78 9.28 6.21
CA SER A 141 -10.37 10.55 5.77
C SER A 141 -9.28 11.60 5.48
N ILE A 142 -9.52 12.48 4.49
CA ILE A 142 -8.56 13.54 4.13
C ILE A 142 -8.25 14.42 5.34
N GLU A 143 -9.27 14.77 6.13
CA GLU A 143 -9.09 15.61 7.31
C GLU A 143 -8.22 14.92 8.37
N SER A 144 -8.48 13.65 8.66
CA SER A 144 -7.66 12.84 9.55
C SER A 144 -6.22 12.73 9.06
N SER A 145 -6.03 12.48 7.76
CA SER A 145 -4.71 12.37 7.13
C SER A 145 -3.91 13.66 7.23
N LEU A 146 -4.55 14.82 7.04
CA LEU A 146 -3.89 16.12 7.16
C LEU A 146 -3.47 16.47 8.60
N LYS A 147 -4.10 15.88 9.61
CA LYS A 147 -3.70 16.03 11.02
C LYS A 147 -2.49 15.15 11.39
N ARG A 148 -2.10 14.21 10.54
CA ARG A 148 -1.10 13.16 10.81
C ARG A 148 0.05 13.14 9.80
N LEU A 149 0.43 14.31 9.27
CA LEU A 149 1.48 14.41 8.25
C LEU A 149 2.86 13.96 8.75
N ASP A 150 3.14 14.11 10.03
CA ASP A 150 4.34 13.63 10.69
C ASP A 150 4.40 12.09 10.76
N HIS A 151 3.25 11.43 10.89
CA HIS A 151 3.17 9.96 10.81
C HIS A 151 3.53 9.47 9.40
N TYR A 152 2.96 10.09 8.36
CA TYR A 152 3.35 9.79 6.97
C TYR A 152 4.86 9.93 6.77
N GLU A 153 5.44 11.06 7.20
CA GLU A 153 6.86 11.32 7.03
C GLU A 153 7.72 10.30 7.78
N LYS A 154 7.34 9.91 9.00
CA LYS A 154 8.04 8.90 9.79
C LYS A 154 8.02 7.54 9.08
N VAL A 155 6.86 7.07 8.64
CA VAL A 155 6.72 5.79 7.92
C VAL A 155 7.48 5.82 6.60
N ILE A 156 7.35 6.88 5.79
CA ILE A 156 8.10 7.02 4.53
C ILE A 156 9.62 6.96 4.78
N MET A 157 10.12 7.64 5.81
CA MET A 157 11.55 7.61 6.11
C MET A 157 12.02 6.21 6.50
N LYS A 158 11.21 5.46 7.23
CA LYS A 158 11.50 4.06 7.58
C LYS A 158 11.48 3.14 6.35
N LEU A 159 10.50 3.31 5.46
CA LEU A 159 10.48 2.58 4.18
C LEU A 159 11.74 2.85 3.34
N ILE A 160 12.19 4.12 3.28
CA ILE A 160 13.42 4.48 2.58
C ILE A 160 14.66 3.86 3.26
N GLU A 161 14.69 3.82 4.59
CA GLU A 161 15.79 3.24 5.35
C GLU A 161 15.89 1.73 5.14
N ALA A 162 14.77 1.02 5.04
CA ALA A 162 14.75 -0.41 4.73
C ALA A 162 15.47 -0.73 3.40
N GLY A 163 15.44 0.18 2.43
CA GLY A 163 16.17 0.01 1.18
C GLY A 163 17.70 0.04 1.28
N ARG A 164 18.27 0.30 2.46
CA ARG A 164 19.72 0.13 2.69
C ARG A 164 20.12 -1.32 2.67
N ASP A 165 19.21 -2.20 3.06
CA ASP A 165 19.41 -3.65 3.10
C ASP A 165 18.92 -4.33 1.80
N ALA A 166 18.72 -3.55 0.72
CA ALA A 166 18.15 -4.05 -0.54
C ALA A 166 19.05 -5.10 -1.25
N GLU A 167 20.27 -5.29 -0.82
CA GLU A 167 21.14 -6.41 -1.25
C GLU A 167 20.67 -7.77 -0.71
N HIS A 168 19.89 -7.76 0.38
CA HIS A 168 19.30 -8.95 1.00
C HIS A 168 17.85 -9.19 0.55
N PHE A 169 17.28 -8.33 -0.28
CA PHE A 169 15.95 -8.53 -0.84
C PHE A 169 15.94 -9.69 -1.84
N SER A 170 14.80 -10.34 -1.98
CA SER A 170 14.61 -11.41 -2.96
C SER A 170 14.75 -10.91 -4.40
N ILE A 171 14.75 -11.85 -5.36
CA ILE A 171 14.78 -11.52 -6.79
C ILE A 171 13.56 -10.64 -7.14
N GLY A 172 13.85 -9.42 -7.61
CA GLY A 172 12.84 -8.40 -7.91
C GLY A 172 12.29 -7.66 -6.68
N GLY A 173 12.60 -8.10 -5.46
CA GLY A 173 12.12 -7.47 -4.22
C GLY A 173 12.55 -6.01 -4.07
N LYS A 174 13.75 -5.67 -4.54
CA LYS A 174 14.22 -4.29 -4.59
C LYS A 174 13.33 -3.40 -5.47
N GLN A 175 12.89 -3.91 -6.61
CA GLN A 175 12.02 -3.14 -7.52
C GLN A 175 10.62 -3.00 -6.92
N LEU A 176 10.04 -4.07 -6.40
CA LEU A 176 8.74 -4.04 -5.73
C LEU A 176 8.72 -3.04 -4.55
N TRP A 177 9.75 -3.10 -3.68
CA TRP A 177 9.92 -2.13 -2.60
C TRP A 177 10.01 -0.69 -3.13
N PHE A 178 10.79 -0.47 -4.19
CA PHE A 178 10.99 0.85 -4.77
C PHE A 178 9.69 1.42 -5.34
N ASP A 179 8.95 0.63 -6.10
CA ASP A 179 7.71 1.06 -6.75
C ASP A 179 6.59 1.31 -5.74
N LYS A 180 6.41 0.43 -4.76
CA LYS A 180 5.44 0.62 -3.68
C LYS A 180 5.77 1.83 -2.80
N THR A 181 7.04 2.00 -2.43
CA THR A 181 7.48 3.15 -1.62
C THR A 181 7.34 4.46 -2.39
N SER A 182 7.76 4.50 -3.66
CA SER A 182 7.64 5.71 -4.49
C SER A 182 6.17 6.10 -4.70
N LYS A 183 5.29 5.12 -4.86
CA LYS A 183 3.85 5.37 -4.94
C LYS A 183 3.32 5.98 -3.65
N PHE A 184 3.64 5.42 -2.49
CA PHE A 184 3.19 5.95 -1.20
C PHE A 184 3.69 7.39 -0.96
N ILE A 185 4.93 7.70 -1.36
CA ILE A 185 5.46 9.07 -1.34
C ILE A 185 4.63 9.99 -2.27
N ASN A 186 4.30 9.54 -3.48
CA ASN A 186 3.52 10.33 -4.42
C ASN A 186 2.10 10.59 -3.90
N ASP A 187 1.46 9.61 -3.27
CA ASP A 187 0.14 9.76 -2.65
C ASP A 187 0.18 10.81 -1.50
N TYR A 188 1.26 10.80 -0.70
CA TYR A 188 1.50 11.81 0.33
C TYR A 188 1.73 13.22 -0.25
N LEU A 189 2.54 13.34 -1.30
CA LEU A 189 2.75 14.62 -1.99
C LEU A 189 1.46 15.17 -2.60
N GLN A 190 0.63 14.29 -3.19
CA GLN A 190 -0.68 14.66 -3.71
C GLN A 190 -1.62 15.14 -2.61
N LEU A 191 -1.69 14.42 -1.48
CA LEU A 191 -2.46 14.83 -0.31
C LEU A 191 -2.09 16.26 0.12
N CYS A 192 -0.81 16.53 0.26
CA CYS A 192 -0.31 17.81 0.76
C CYS A 192 -0.45 18.96 -0.25
N LEU A 193 -0.25 18.72 -1.53
CA LEU A 193 -0.14 19.76 -2.54
C LEU A 193 -1.42 20.00 -3.33
N ILE A 194 -2.28 18.98 -3.44
CA ILE A 194 -3.51 19.06 -4.23
C ILE A 194 -4.75 19.08 -3.33
N ARG A 195 -4.85 18.14 -2.38
CA ARG A 195 -6.07 17.95 -1.57
C ARG A 195 -6.22 18.93 -0.40
N ASN A 196 -5.17 19.65 -0.06
CA ASN A 196 -5.18 20.57 1.07
C ASN A 196 -5.59 22.00 0.68
N THR A 197 -6.22 22.71 1.62
CA THR A 197 -6.61 24.11 1.50
C THR A 197 -5.47 25.08 1.87
N ASP A 198 -4.61 24.75 2.84
CA ASP A 198 -3.43 25.57 3.20
C ASP A 198 -2.23 25.28 2.31
N LYS A 199 -2.35 25.73 1.07
CA LYS A 199 -1.37 25.45 0.01
C LYS A 199 0.01 26.07 0.25
N LYS A 200 0.13 27.18 0.98
CA LYS A 200 1.41 27.89 1.17
C LYS A 200 2.29 27.21 2.22
N GLN A 201 1.72 26.86 3.36
CA GLN A 201 2.45 26.21 4.45
C GLN A 201 2.96 24.84 4.02
N LEU A 202 2.12 24.05 3.37
CA LEU A 202 2.50 22.70 2.94
C LEU A 202 3.52 22.69 1.80
N ARG A 203 3.55 23.68 0.90
CA ARG A 203 4.66 23.80 -0.07
C ARG A 203 6.02 23.90 0.62
N LYS A 204 6.13 24.69 1.72
CA LYS A 204 7.38 24.82 2.47
C LYS A 204 7.75 23.48 3.13
N ARG A 205 6.78 22.80 3.77
CA ARG A 205 6.99 21.50 4.38
C ARG A 205 7.45 20.46 3.35
N MET A 206 6.76 20.36 2.20
CA MET A 206 7.11 19.40 1.15
C MET A 206 8.47 19.65 0.52
N LYS A 207 8.88 20.91 0.39
CA LYS A 207 10.24 21.23 -0.06
C LYS A 207 11.31 20.67 0.87
N LEU A 208 11.12 20.80 2.18
CA LEU A 208 12.04 20.24 3.18
C LEU A 208 12.02 18.71 3.17
N PHE A 209 10.83 18.14 3.11
CA PHE A 209 10.66 16.69 3.11
C PHE A 209 11.31 16.04 1.87
N VAL A 210 11.06 16.54 0.67
CA VAL A 210 11.68 16.06 -0.57
C VAL A 210 13.21 16.19 -0.54
N SER A 211 13.75 17.28 0.10
CA SER A 211 15.19 17.41 0.32
C SER A 211 15.75 16.38 1.30
N GLN A 212 14.96 15.88 2.26
CA GLN A 212 15.38 14.79 3.14
C GLN A 212 15.43 13.46 2.37
N ILE A 213 14.45 13.21 1.48
CA ILE A 213 14.47 12.03 0.59
C ILE A 213 15.75 12.04 -0.27
N GLU A 214 16.09 13.19 -0.88
CA GLU A 214 17.30 13.34 -1.71
C GLU A 214 18.56 12.92 -0.97
N LYS A 215 18.70 13.35 0.29
CA LYS A 215 19.87 13.03 1.12
C LYS A 215 19.93 11.55 1.51
N LYS A 216 18.80 10.87 1.64
CA LYS A 216 18.73 9.47 2.07
C LYS A 216 18.79 8.48 0.91
N ASN A 217 18.12 8.80 -0.20
CA ASN A 217 18.04 7.95 -1.38
C ASN A 217 17.86 8.78 -2.65
N THR A 218 18.95 8.99 -3.38
CA THR A 218 18.98 9.82 -4.60
C THR A 218 18.11 9.26 -5.72
N ASP A 219 18.00 7.94 -5.86
CA ASP A 219 17.22 7.34 -6.94
C ASP A 219 15.71 7.44 -6.65
N MET A 220 15.30 7.23 -5.40
CA MET A 220 13.94 7.51 -4.95
C MET A 220 13.57 8.98 -5.17
N TYR A 221 14.47 9.91 -4.81
CA TYR A 221 14.29 11.34 -5.09
C TYR A 221 14.10 11.62 -6.58
N LYS A 222 14.95 11.09 -7.46
CA LYS A 222 14.81 11.28 -8.92
C LYS A 222 13.45 10.81 -9.43
N CYS A 223 12.97 9.68 -8.92
CA CYS A 223 11.66 9.12 -9.26
C CYS A 223 10.53 10.07 -8.86
N VAL A 224 10.45 10.43 -7.57
CA VAL A 224 9.32 11.20 -7.03
C VAL A 224 9.38 12.70 -7.38
N ASN A 225 10.56 13.26 -7.67
CA ASN A 225 10.76 14.68 -7.95
C ASN A 225 10.05 15.15 -9.24
N LYS A 226 9.85 14.26 -10.21
CA LYS A 226 9.06 14.58 -11.41
C LYS A 226 7.62 14.94 -11.02
N ASN A 227 6.97 14.07 -10.25
CA ASN A 227 5.61 14.28 -9.78
C ASN A 227 5.53 15.46 -8.79
N TYR A 228 6.50 15.60 -7.89
CA TYR A 228 6.60 16.74 -6.98
C TYR A 228 6.58 18.08 -7.73
N LYS A 229 7.38 18.22 -8.81
CA LYS A 229 7.39 19.44 -9.63
C LYS A 229 6.02 19.70 -10.25
N VAL A 230 5.38 18.69 -10.81
CA VAL A 230 4.02 18.79 -11.38
C VAL A 230 3.03 19.24 -10.29
N PHE A 231 3.01 18.59 -9.15
CA PHE A 231 2.11 18.95 -8.05
C PHE A 231 2.38 20.38 -7.54
N CYS A 232 3.63 20.84 -7.51
CA CYS A 232 3.94 22.21 -7.17
C CYS A 232 3.37 23.24 -8.16
N VAL A 233 3.39 22.94 -9.46
CA VAL A 233 2.76 23.79 -10.50
C VAL A 233 1.24 23.81 -10.32
N LEU A 234 0.61 22.65 -10.21
CA LEU A 234 -0.84 22.53 -10.02
C LEU A 234 -1.30 23.22 -8.73
N ASN A 235 -0.52 23.09 -7.65
CA ASN A 235 -0.78 23.78 -6.40
C ASN A 235 -0.73 25.33 -6.55
N LYS A 236 0.26 25.87 -7.29
CA LYS A 236 0.34 27.30 -7.59
C LYS A 236 -0.84 27.79 -8.45
N MET A 237 -1.34 26.95 -9.33
CA MET A 237 -2.53 27.21 -10.15
C MET A 237 -3.84 27.06 -9.35
N HIS A 238 -3.76 26.80 -8.05
CA HIS A 238 -4.92 26.54 -7.19
C HIS A 238 -5.81 25.40 -7.66
N MET A 239 -5.23 24.38 -8.31
CA MET A 239 -5.95 23.18 -8.73
C MET A 239 -6.71 22.58 -7.54
N SER A 240 -8.01 22.36 -7.69
CA SER A 240 -8.81 21.65 -6.69
C SER A 240 -8.68 20.13 -6.84
N ASP A 241 -8.89 19.39 -5.76
CA ASP A 241 -8.89 17.92 -5.80
C ASP A 241 -9.91 17.38 -6.81
N ARG A 242 -11.11 17.96 -6.86
CA ARG A 242 -12.14 17.56 -7.82
C ARG A 242 -11.68 17.69 -9.27
N ILE A 243 -11.09 18.83 -9.65
CA ILE A 243 -10.57 19.05 -11.01
C ILE A 243 -9.42 18.09 -11.30
N TYR A 244 -8.55 17.84 -10.31
CA TYR A 244 -7.44 16.91 -10.45
C TYR A 244 -7.93 15.48 -10.70
N GLN A 245 -8.90 14.99 -9.93
CA GLN A 245 -9.47 13.64 -10.07
C GLN A 245 -10.26 13.50 -11.39
N ASP A 246 -11.12 14.48 -11.72
CA ASP A 246 -12.02 14.39 -12.85
C ASP A 246 -11.32 14.50 -14.21
N TYR A 247 -10.28 15.33 -14.31
CA TYR A 247 -9.65 15.67 -15.59
C TYR A 247 -8.20 15.23 -15.69
N PHE A 248 -7.39 15.51 -14.69
CA PHE A 248 -5.94 15.29 -14.82
C PHE A 248 -5.58 13.81 -14.76
N ILE A 249 -6.21 13.03 -13.90
CA ILE A 249 -5.98 11.58 -13.83
C ILE A 249 -6.49 10.90 -15.10
N ARG A 250 -7.67 11.28 -15.62
CA ARG A 250 -8.20 10.73 -16.88
C ARG A 250 -7.28 11.03 -18.07
N LEU A 251 -6.73 12.23 -18.17
CA LEU A 251 -5.75 12.57 -19.20
C LEU A 251 -4.47 11.74 -19.09
N LEU A 252 -3.97 11.48 -17.89
CA LEU A 252 -2.81 10.63 -17.69
C LEU A 252 -3.07 9.16 -18.10
N HIS A 253 -4.28 8.66 -17.90
CA HIS A 253 -4.68 7.34 -18.40
C HIS A 253 -4.73 7.26 -19.93
N ILE A 254 -5.18 8.31 -20.61
CA ILE A 254 -5.24 8.36 -22.09
C ILE A 254 -3.83 8.43 -22.70
N VAL A 255 -2.88 9.09 -22.05
CA VAL A 255 -1.50 9.26 -22.58
C VAL A 255 -0.62 8.03 -22.30
N ARG A 256 -1.04 7.11 -21.41
CA ARG A 256 -0.29 5.86 -21.09
C ARG A 256 -0.75 4.64 -21.88
N HIS A 257 -1.77 4.78 -22.70
CA HIS A 257 -2.28 3.80 -23.66
C HIS A 257 -2.11 4.33 -25.09
#